data_5e6c1ab1cf4855337891eb3289970a9d
#
_entry.id   5e6c1ab1cf4855337891eb3289970a9d
#
_cell.length_a   1.000
_cell.length_b   1.000
_cell.length_c   1.000
_cell.angle_alpha   90.00
_cell.angle_beta   90.00
_cell.angle_gamma   90.00
#
_symmetry.space_group_name_H-M   'P 1'
#
loop_
_entity.id
_entity.type
_entity.pdbx_description
1 polymer ?
#
loop_
_entity_poly.entity_id
_entity_poly.type
_entity_poly.pdbx_seq_one_letter_code
_entity_poly.pdbx_strand_id
1 'polypeptide(L)'
;MINQDNTFTLKQPINYTNLEIMFNWFKQHPFDYRFNYVNTTICKLWSLYHQPIKNKKHILQAPVANKLYPDLIERYIHMDAYDPVSYKREVRKILMAGTPTYEIDFKAEAVYIYAKYITHDDLLLDTYINKDVYSIIPGKSRDEQKKLVQIWLQGQYNGSMIYNEMFPVTADYLKSTSDDYKHNSGLFRDIETRNLIEIMKLCKSRCINHLHDAIYVNGKGLKTAQDAIRKVYGNDIRYEITPMQSIELSGTDIHNILNAIDWNQSAITHQDNPYKSIITYEHSCIAERFRDCCYLNRNKDNLMPFVYIPERLYYRFGITDKIIDDINKPEVNNAICTYMICNNLYEPKCK
;
A
#
# COMPACT_ATOMS: atom_id res chain seq x y z
N MET A 1 -21.75 15.35 1.61
CA MET A 1 -20.64 15.83 0.75
C MET A 1 -19.35 15.73 1.52
N ILE A 2 -18.38 14.98 0.99
CA ILE A 2 -17.05 14.88 1.59
C ILE A 2 -16.33 16.18 1.27
N ASN A 3 -16.06 16.98 2.29
CA ASN A 3 -15.43 18.30 2.13
C ASN A 3 -13.99 18.13 1.64
N GLN A 4 -13.59 18.92 0.65
CA GLN A 4 -12.18 19.05 0.20
C GLN A 4 -11.22 19.47 1.34
N ASP A 5 -11.76 19.96 2.47
CA ASP A 5 -11.01 20.39 3.66
C ASP A 5 -10.28 19.26 4.41
N ASN A 6 -10.46 18.00 4.01
CA ASN A 6 -9.79 16.84 4.60
C ASN A 6 -8.55 16.37 3.80
N THR A 7 -7.99 17.24 2.99
CA THR A 7 -6.74 16.96 2.29
C THR A 7 -5.55 17.19 3.21
N PHE A 8 -4.62 16.24 3.26
CA PHE A 8 -3.41 16.34 4.05
C PHE A 8 -2.17 16.36 3.17
N THR A 9 -1.21 17.19 3.53
CA THR A 9 0.14 17.14 3.00
C THR A 9 1.06 16.61 4.08
N LEU A 10 1.54 15.39 3.91
CA LEU A 10 2.43 14.73 4.85
C LEU A 10 3.89 14.89 4.42
N LYS A 11 4.78 15.02 5.39
CA LYS A 11 6.22 15.15 5.15
C LYS A 11 6.89 13.84 5.54
N GLN A 12 7.24 13.03 4.55
CA GLN A 12 7.95 11.79 4.78
C GLN A 12 9.45 11.95 4.53
N PRO A 13 10.30 11.53 5.48
CA PRO A 13 11.73 11.49 5.26
C PRO A 13 12.09 10.36 4.30
N ILE A 14 13.02 10.63 3.38
CA ILE A 14 13.56 9.64 2.45
C ILE A 14 15.07 9.74 2.50
N ASN A 15 15.72 8.61 2.73
CA ASN A 15 17.16 8.48 2.66
C ASN A 15 17.60 8.23 1.21
N TYR A 16 18.06 9.28 0.56
CA TYR A 16 18.47 9.23 -0.86
C TYR A 16 19.74 8.41 -1.10
N THR A 17 20.65 8.37 -0.14
CA THR A 17 21.84 7.50 -0.22
C THR A 17 21.42 6.04 -0.25
N ASN A 18 20.49 5.64 0.60
CA ASN A 18 19.96 4.27 0.60
C ASN A 18 19.19 3.96 -0.68
N LEU A 19 18.45 4.94 -1.22
CA LEU A 19 17.74 4.81 -2.49
C LEU A 19 18.72 4.53 -3.64
N GLU A 20 19.86 5.22 -3.69
CA GLU A 20 20.90 5.01 -4.69
C GLU A 20 21.55 3.62 -4.56
N ILE A 21 21.84 3.17 -3.34
CA ILE A 21 22.35 1.82 -3.07
C ILE A 21 21.35 0.76 -3.55
N MET A 22 20.06 0.94 -3.27
CA MET A 22 19.01 0.04 -3.78
C MET A 22 18.99 -0.01 -5.31
N PHE A 23 19.08 1.14 -5.98
CA PHE A 23 19.13 1.18 -7.45
C PHE A 23 20.31 0.39 -8.01
N ASN A 24 21.49 0.57 -7.43
CA ASN A 24 22.67 -0.14 -7.85
C ASN A 24 22.54 -1.65 -7.63
N TRP A 25 21.89 -2.05 -6.52
CA TRP A 25 21.56 -3.44 -6.28
C TRP A 25 20.63 -4.01 -7.35
N PHE A 26 19.53 -3.31 -7.70
CA PHE A 26 18.60 -3.74 -8.75
C PHE A 26 19.29 -3.89 -10.11
N LYS A 27 20.22 -3.00 -10.46
CA LYS A 27 20.99 -3.10 -11.71
C LYS A 27 21.91 -4.32 -11.78
N GLN A 28 22.34 -4.84 -10.64
CA GLN A 28 23.25 -5.98 -10.55
C GLN A 28 22.54 -7.33 -10.45
N HIS A 29 21.23 -7.31 -10.23
CA HIS A 29 20.45 -8.53 -10.04
C HIS A 29 19.48 -8.71 -11.21
N PRO A 30 19.55 -9.85 -11.92
CA PRO A 30 18.60 -10.17 -12.97
C PRO A 30 17.22 -10.46 -12.34
N PHE A 31 16.21 -9.73 -12.78
CA PHE A 31 14.83 -9.98 -12.39
C PHE A 31 14.07 -10.67 -13.50
N ASP A 32 13.10 -11.46 -13.11
CA ASP A 32 12.10 -11.94 -14.01
C ASP A 32 11.06 -10.84 -14.24
N TYR A 33 11.11 -10.19 -15.39
CA TYR A 33 10.18 -9.11 -15.78
C TYR A 33 8.71 -9.55 -15.86
N ARG A 34 8.43 -10.84 -15.70
CA ARG A 34 7.06 -11.36 -15.54
C ARG A 34 6.41 -10.96 -14.22
N PHE A 35 7.19 -10.55 -13.23
CA PHE A 35 6.65 -10.16 -11.94
C PHE A 35 6.34 -8.66 -11.89
N ASN A 36 5.09 -8.32 -12.11
CA ASN A 36 4.61 -6.93 -12.09
C ASN A 36 4.96 -6.18 -10.79
N TYR A 37 5.03 -6.88 -9.67
CA TYR A 37 5.42 -6.28 -8.39
C TYR A 37 6.85 -5.70 -8.44
N VAL A 38 7.83 -6.43 -8.97
CA VAL A 38 9.22 -5.95 -9.12
C VAL A 38 9.26 -4.75 -10.05
N ASN A 39 8.61 -4.86 -11.21
CA ASN A 39 8.57 -3.79 -12.20
C ASN A 39 7.97 -2.51 -11.62
N THR A 40 6.84 -2.62 -10.93
CA THR A 40 6.20 -1.47 -10.28
C THR A 40 7.10 -0.85 -9.21
N THR A 41 7.79 -1.68 -8.40
CA THR A 41 8.70 -1.19 -7.38
C THR A 41 9.87 -0.41 -7.98
N ILE A 42 10.53 -0.96 -9.00
CA ILE A 42 11.65 -0.30 -9.68
C ILE A 42 11.22 1.01 -10.34
N CYS A 43 10.09 1.02 -11.04
CA CYS A 43 9.53 2.24 -11.65
C CYS A 43 9.25 3.33 -10.61
N LYS A 44 8.66 2.96 -9.47
CA LYS A 44 8.40 3.90 -8.36
C LYS A 44 9.69 4.43 -7.74
N LEU A 45 10.67 3.57 -7.47
CA LEU A 45 11.96 3.98 -6.94
C LEU A 45 12.70 4.92 -7.90
N TRP A 46 12.66 4.62 -9.20
CA TRP A 46 13.23 5.49 -10.23
C TRP A 46 12.57 6.87 -10.25
N SER A 47 11.26 6.89 -10.18
CA SER A 47 10.50 8.13 -10.10
C SER A 47 10.84 8.96 -8.86
N LEU A 48 10.97 8.29 -7.72
CA LEU A 48 11.37 8.90 -6.46
C LEU A 48 12.78 9.50 -6.55
N TYR A 49 13.73 8.77 -7.14
CA TYR A 49 15.11 9.23 -7.31
C TYR A 49 15.21 10.47 -8.22
N HIS A 50 14.45 10.51 -9.30
CA HIS A 50 14.48 11.62 -10.27
C HIS A 50 13.52 12.77 -9.94
N GLN A 51 12.84 12.71 -8.78
CA GLN A 51 11.95 13.78 -8.37
C GLN A 51 12.72 15.09 -8.10
N PRO A 52 12.24 16.25 -8.55
CA PRO A 52 12.85 17.54 -8.21
C PRO A 52 12.91 17.72 -6.68
N ILE A 53 14.05 18.19 -6.18
CA ILE A 53 14.31 18.34 -4.73
C ILE A 53 13.20 19.13 -4.01
N LYS A 54 12.57 20.08 -4.65
CA LYS A 54 11.49 20.90 -4.09
C LYS A 54 10.24 20.08 -3.71
N ASN A 55 9.98 18.98 -4.40
CA ASN A 55 8.78 18.13 -4.20
C ASN A 55 9.06 16.88 -3.35
N LYS A 56 10.30 16.65 -2.96
CA LYS A 56 10.74 15.41 -2.27
C LYS A 56 10.20 15.20 -0.86
N LYS A 57 9.27 16.02 -0.37
CA LYS A 57 8.87 16.04 1.04
C LYS A 57 7.36 15.96 1.26
N HIS A 58 6.56 15.96 0.23
CA HIS A 58 5.12 16.11 0.40
C HIS A 58 4.38 14.98 -0.27
N ILE A 59 3.56 14.29 0.51
CA ILE A 59 2.61 13.30 0.05
C ILE A 59 1.25 13.92 0.22
N LEU A 60 0.54 14.11 -0.87
CA LEU A 60 -0.83 14.59 -0.86
C LEU A 60 -1.77 13.40 -0.70
N GLN A 61 -2.62 13.47 0.29
CA GLN A 61 -3.64 12.47 0.55
C GLN A 61 -5.02 13.12 0.54
N ALA A 62 -5.96 12.51 -0.13
CA ALA A 62 -7.34 12.97 -0.20
C ALA A 62 -8.32 11.83 0.07
N PRO A 63 -9.44 12.12 0.74
CA PRO A 63 -10.50 11.13 0.93
C PRO A 63 -11.20 10.83 -0.39
N VAL A 64 -11.55 9.56 -0.59
CA VAL A 64 -12.28 9.09 -1.76
C VAL A 64 -13.63 8.56 -1.32
N ALA A 65 -14.68 9.07 -1.93
CA ALA A 65 -16.03 8.58 -1.70
C ALA A 65 -16.19 7.14 -2.18
N ASN A 66 -16.97 6.36 -1.46
CA ASN A 66 -17.37 5.04 -1.90
C ASN A 66 -18.24 5.15 -3.16
N LYS A 67 -17.98 4.31 -4.16
CA LYS A 67 -18.71 4.36 -5.44
C LYS A 67 -20.18 4.00 -5.33
N LEU A 68 -20.53 3.10 -4.41
CA LEU A 68 -21.91 2.64 -4.19
C LEU A 68 -22.63 3.49 -3.15
N TYR A 69 -21.91 4.02 -2.19
CA TYR A 69 -22.42 4.80 -1.06
C TYR A 69 -21.67 6.13 -0.96
N PRO A 70 -22.02 7.15 -1.75
CA PRO A 70 -21.25 8.39 -1.88
C PRO A 70 -21.09 9.20 -0.58
N ASP A 71 -21.92 8.95 0.40
CA ASP A 71 -21.83 9.59 1.74
C ASP A 71 -20.77 8.94 2.63
N LEU A 72 -20.27 7.75 2.26
CA LEU A 72 -19.22 7.05 2.97
C LEU A 72 -17.85 7.31 2.32
N ILE A 73 -16.83 7.40 3.15
CA ILE A 73 -15.43 7.46 2.68
C ILE A 73 -14.93 6.03 2.47
N GLU A 74 -14.50 5.70 1.25
CA GLU A 74 -13.95 4.39 0.97
C GLU A 74 -12.54 4.24 1.53
N ARG A 75 -11.71 5.26 1.34
CA ARG A 75 -10.31 5.28 1.79
C ARG A 75 -9.68 6.64 1.55
N TYR A 76 -8.48 6.85 2.11
CA TYR A 76 -7.57 7.86 1.63
C TYR A 76 -6.76 7.32 0.45
N ILE A 77 -6.73 8.07 -0.65
CA ILE A 77 -5.82 7.81 -1.74
C ILE A 77 -4.54 8.61 -1.50
N HIS A 78 -3.43 7.93 -1.60
CA HIS A 78 -2.17 8.55 -1.82
C HIS A 78 -2.14 9.05 -3.27
N MET A 79 -2.24 10.35 -3.46
CA MET A 79 -2.25 10.96 -4.79
C MET A 79 -0.84 11.02 -5.39
N ASP A 80 0.17 10.56 -4.65
CA ASP A 80 1.56 10.61 -5.08
C ASP A 80 2.09 9.19 -5.30
N ALA A 81 2.59 8.91 -6.51
CA ALA A 81 3.25 7.65 -6.87
C ALA A 81 4.50 7.37 -6.02
N TYR A 82 4.94 8.35 -5.26
CA TYR A 82 6.16 8.30 -4.45
C TYR A 82 5.93 7.87 -3.02
N ASP A 83 4.72 7.51 -2.68
CA ASP A 83 4.42 7.12 -1.31
C ASP A 83 5.16 5.83 -0.93
N PRO A 84 6.15 5.90 -0.03
CA PRO A 84 6.88 4.72 0.43
C PRO A 84 5.99 3.66 1.07
N VAL A 85 4.79 4.02 1.51
CA VAL A 85 3.82 3.06 2.07
C VAL A 85 3.38 2.03 1.04
N SER A 86 3.44 2.40 -0.25
CA SER A 86 3.14 1.47 -1.36
C SER A 86 4.20 0.40 -1.60
N TYR A 87 5.31 0.43 -0.85
CA TYR A 87 6.38 -0.56 -0.94
C TYR A 87 6.25 -1.62 0.15
N LYS A 88 6.93 -2.78 -0.02
CA LYS A 88 7.09 -3.76 1.06
C LYS A 88 7.72 -3.12 2.29
N ARG A 89 7.39 -3.66 3.48
CA ARG A 89 7.86 -3.15 4.77
C ARG A 89 9.40 -3.02 4.82
N GLU A 90 10.10 -3.98 4.23
CA GLU A 90 11.57 -4.02 4.17
C GLU A 90 12.13 -2.85 3.35
N VAL A 91 11.52 -2.58 2.19
CA VAL A 91 11.90 -1.43 1.34
C VAL A 91 11.62 -0.10 2.05
N ARG A 92 10.48 0.00 2.75
CA ARG A 92 10.17 1.19 3.55
C ARG A 92 11.23 1.43 4.63
N LYS A 93 11.66 0.38 5.34
CA LYS A 93 12.72 0.47 6.35
C LYS A 93 14.01 1.03 5.79
N ILE A 94 14.40 0.60 4.59
CA ILE A 94 15.59 1.12 3.90
C ILE A 94 15.40 2.61 3.55
N LEU A 95 14.26 2.97 2.96
CA LEU A 95 13.98 4.34 2.53
C LEU A 95 13.91 5.32 3.70
N MET A 96 13.50 4.88 4.87
CA MET A 96 13.29 5.71 6.07
C MET A 96 14.44 5.58 7.09
N ALA A 97 15.45 4.76 6.82
CA ALA A 97 16.58 4.56 7.74
C ALA A 97 17.31 5.87 8.05
N GLY A 98 17.85 5.96 9.27
CA GLY A 98 18.50 7.18 9.78
C GLY A 98 17.53 8.24 10.30
N THR A 99 16.22 8.06 10.18
CA THR A 99 15.22 8.97 10.72
C THR A 99 14.44 8.30 11.85
N PRO A 100 14.45 8.83 13.07
CA PRO A 100 13.63 8.29 14.15
C PRO A 100 12.15 8.33 13.79
N THR A 101 11.58 7.16 13.52
CA THR A 101 10.20 6.98 13.09
C THR A 101 9.61 5.77 13.79
N TYR A 102 8.34 5.85 14.12
CA TYR A 102 7.57 4.75 14.71
C TYR A 102 6.37 4.43 13.83
N GLU A 103 6.16 3.15 13.63
CA GLU A 103 4.92 2.58 13.10
C GLU A 103 4.02 2.22 14.29
N ILE A 104 2.80 2.73 14.30
CA ILE A 104 1.77 2.40 15.27
C ILE A 104 0.71 1.62 14.52
N ASP A 105 0.66 0.31 14.75
CA ASP A 105 -0.19 -0.67 14.04
C ASP A 105 -1.34 -1.10 14.95
N PHE A 106 -2.58 -0.84 14.54
CA PHE A 106 -3.76 -1.21 15.32
C PHE A 106 -4.00 -2.73 15.27
N LYS A 107 -4.33 -3.31 16.41
CA LYS A 107 -4.56 -4.77 16.54
C LYS A 107 -6.03 -5.08 16.43
N ALA A 108 -6.38 -5.87 15.40
CA ALA A 108 -7.76 -6.28 15.14
C ALA A 108 -8.76 -5.10 15.13
N GLU A 109 -8.36 -3.97 14.51
CA GLU A 109 -9.13 -2.73 14.49
C GLU A 109 -10.55 -2.94 13.98
N ALA A 110 -10.73 -3.78 12.95
CA ALA A 110 -12.04 -4.11 12.42
C ALA A 110 -12.97 -4.70 13.49
N VAL A 111 -12.47 -5.60 14.33
CA VAL A 111 -13.24 -6.20 15.44
C VAL A 111 -13.65 -5.11 16.43
N TYR A 112 -12.72 -4.23 16.77
CA TYR A 112 -12.99 -3.12 17.69
C TYR A 112 -14.05 -2.16 17.15
N ILE A 113 -13.94 -1.78 15.88
CA ILE A 113 -14.89 -0.88 15.24
C ILE A 113 -16.28 -1.51 15.19
N TYR A 114 -16.39 -2.78 14.80
CA TYR A 114 -17.67 -3.48 14.82
C TYR A 114 -18.26 -3.53 16.23
N ALA A 115 -17.51 -4.00 17.20
CA ALA A 115 -17.99 -4.15 18.57
C ALA A 115 -18.44 -2.82 19.19
N LYS A 116 -17.67 -1.75 19.00
CA LYS A 116 -17.90 -0.49 19.70
C LYS A 116 -18.80 0.49 18.97
N TYR A 117 -18.69 0.58 17.63
CA TYR A 117 -19.35 1.65 16.87
C TYR A 117 -20.48 1.15 15.98
N ILE A 118 -20.48 -0.12 15.56
CA ILE A 118 -21.47 -0.63 14.61
C ILE A 118 -22.53 -1.46 15.34
N THR A 119 -22.11 -2.47 16.10
CA THR A 119 -23.03 -3.43 16.71
C THR A 119 -23.29 -3.19 18.19
N HIS A 120 -22.44 -2.41 18.85
CA HIS A 120 -22.48 -2.21 20.30
C HIS A 120 -22.52 -3.53 21.09
N ASP A 121 -21.69 -4.50 20.66
CA ASP A 121 -21.60 -5.82 21.24
C ASP A 121 -20.56 -5.83 22.38
N ASP A 122 -21.05 -5.72 23.61
CA ASP A 122 -20.20 -5.67 24.80
C ASP A 122 -19.39 -6.95 24.99
N LEU A 123 -19.93 -8.12 24.59
CA LEU A 123 -19.21 -9.40 24.72
C LEU A 123 -18.04 -9.48 23.72
N LEU A 124 -18.27 -9.04 22.50
CA LEU A 124 -17.21 -8.97 21.49
C LEU A 124 -16.14 -7.94 21.89
N LEU A 125 -16.57 -6.78 22.43
CA LEU A 125 -15.66 -5.74 22.92
C LEU A 125 -14.82 -6.25 24.11
N ASP A 126 -15.45 -6.90 25.08
CA ASP A 126 -14.74 -7.52 26.23
C ASP A 126 -13.73 -8.56 25.77
N THR A 127 -14.13 -9.40 24.81
CA THR A 127 -13.22 -10.38 24.22
C THR A 127 -12.05 -9.71 23.50
N TYR A 128 -12.31 -8.63 22.76
CA TYR A 128 -11.24 -7.86 22.11
C TYR A 128 -10.25 -7.27 23.13
N ILE A 129 -10.75 -6.74 24.24
CA ILE A 129 -9.91 -6.10 25.27
C ILE A 129 -9.07 -7.15 26.00
N ASN A 130 -9.67 -8.27 26.39
CA ASN A 130 -9.07 -9.22 27.32
C ASN A 130 -8.42 -10.44 26.67
N LYS A 131 -8.70 -10.71 25.37
CA LYS A 131 -8.21 -11.89 24.65
C LYS A 131 -7.71 -11.52 23.25
N ASP A 132 -6.97 -12.44 22.63
CA ASP A 132 -6.72 -12.36 21.19
C ASP A 132 -7.89 -13.01 20.45
N VAL A 133 -8.74 -12.18 19.82
CA VAL A 133 -9.92 -12.61 19.07
C VAL A 133 -9.60 -13.57 17.90
N TYR A 134 -8.35 -13.66 17.51
CA TYR A 134 -7.86 -14.59 16.49
C TYR A 134 -7.29 -15.88 17.06
N SER A 135 -7.49 -16.14 18.36
CA SER A 135 -6.98 -17.32 19.06
C SER A 135 -8.01 -17.96 20.00
N ILE A 136 -9.30 -17.70 19.76
CA ILE A 136 -10.38 -18.17 20.63
C ILE A 136 -10.95 -19.54 20.24
N ILE A 137 -10.71 -20.01 19.01
CA ILE A 137 -11.20 -21.30 18.53
C ILE A 137 -10.11 -22.36 18.74
N PRO A 138 -10.36 -23.37 19.59
CA PRO A 138 -9.43 -24.48 19.81
C PRO A 138 -9.10 -25.21 18.50
N GLY A 139 -7.84 -25.60 18.32
CA GLY A 139 -7.40 -26.41 17.19
C GLY A 139 -7.21 -25.68 15.85
N LYS A 140 -7.49 -24.38 15.80
CA LYS A 140 -7.20 -23.54 14.61
C LYS A 140 -6.02 -22.62 14.88
N SER A 141 -5.17 -22.44 13.85
CA SER A 141 -4.09 -21.47 13.90
C SER A 141 -4.64 -20.04 13.96
N ARG A 142 -3.81 -19.10 14.45
CA ARG A 142 -4.18 -17.69 14.53
C ARG A 142 -4.50 -17.10 13.14
N ASP A 143 -3.77 -17.50 12.11
CA ASP A 143 -3.98 -16.99 10.75
C ASP A 143 -5.29 -17.50 10.12
N GLU A 144 -5.65 -18.76 10.40
CA GLU A 144 -6.96 -19.31 9.99
C GLU A 144 -8.09 -18.56 10.67
N GLN A 145 -7.98 -18.30 11.97
CA GLN A 145 -8.98 -17.55 12.72
C GLN A 145 -9.08 -16.09 12.24
N LYS A 146 -7.95 -15.45 11.95
CA LYS A 146 -7.96 -14.10 11.36
C LYS A 146 -8.74 -14.04 10.05
N LYS A 147 -8.53 -15.03 9.17
CA LYS A 147 -9.31 -15.13 7.91
C LYS A 147 -10.80 -15.32 8.17
N LEU A 148 -11.14 -16.21 9.11
CA LEU A 148 -12.54 -16.47 9.46
C LEU A 148 -13.24 -15.22 10.02
N VAL A 149 -12.59 -14.49 10.93
CA VAL A 149 -13.13 -13.24 11.47
C VAL A 149 -13.32 -12.19 10.37
N GLN A 150 -12.35 -12.05 9.47
CA GLN A 150 -12.47 -11.12 8.35
C GLN A 150 -13.64 -11.47 7.44
N ILE A 151 -13.81 -12.74 7.09
CA ILE A 151 -14.93 -13.23 6.28
C ILE A 151 -16.25 -13.00 7.00
N TRP A 152 -16.32 -13.30 8.30
CA TRP A 152 -17.49 -13.11 9.14
C TRP A 152 -17.93 -11.64 9.19
N LEU A 153 -17.02 -10.71 9.52
CA LEU A 153 -17.32 -9.27 9.57
C LEU A 153 -17.66 -8.66 8.21
N GLN A 154 -17.26 -9.31 7.11
CA GLN A 154 -17.67 -8.92 5.76
C GLN A 154 -19.07 -9.43 5.37
N GLY A 155 -19.82 -10.04 6.31
CA GLY A 155 -21.18 -10.49 6.07
C GLY A 155 -21.31 -11.85 5.37
N GLN A 156 -20.23 -12.60 5.21
CA GLN A 156 -20.29 -13.98 4.73
C GLN A 156 -20.64 -14.92 5.89
N TYR A 157 -21.90 -14.83 6.31
CA TYR A 157 -22.47 -15.48 7.50
C TYR A 157 -22.23 -16.99 7.58
N ASN A 158 -22.20 -17.70 6.45
CA ASN A 158 -22.06 -19.15 6.42
C ASN A 158 -20.65 -19.68 6.74
N GLY A 159 -19.65 -18.82 6.86
CA GLY A 159 -18.25 -19.24 7.04
C GLY A 159 -17.81 -19.42 8.51
N SER A 160 -18.61 -19.00 9.49
CA SER A 160 -18.14 -18.98 10.88
C SER A 160 -19.25 -19.12 11.93
N MET A 161 -19.94 -20.26 11.92
CA MET A 161 -21.00 -20.56 12.90
C MET A 161 -20.54 -20.36 14.36
N ILE A 162 -19.29 -20.66 14.66
CA ILE A 162 -18.72 -20.49 16.01
C ILE A 162 -18.77 -19.02 16.45
N TYR A 163 -18.41 -18.08 15.59
CA TYR A 163 -18.46 -16.65 15.93
C TYR A 163 -19.91 -16.16 16.09
N ASN A 164 -20.86 -16.73 15.34
CA ASN A 164 -22.27 -16.42 15.50
C ASN A 164 -22.81 -16.87 16.87
N GLU A 165 -22.39 -18.02 17.34
CA GLU A 165 -22.78 -18.54 18.67
C GLU A 165 -22.10 -17.74 19.78
N MET A 166 -20.85 -17.36 19.60
CA MET A 166 -20.09 -16.62 20.61
C MET A 166 -20.52 -15.16 20.73
N PHE A 167 -20.91 -14.51 19.62
CA PHE A 167 -21.22 -13.08 19.56
C PHE A 167 -22.57 -12.85 18.87
N PRO A 168 -23.67 -13.23 19.53
CA PRO A 168 -25.01 -13.23 18.92
C PRO A 168 -25.48 -11.83 18.49
N VAL A 169 -25.10 -10.77 19.22
CA VAL A 169 -25.48 -9.38 18.87
C VAL A 169 -24.88 -8.99 17.51
N THR A 170 -23.58 -9.22 17.34
CA THR A 170 -22.91 -8.95 16.05
C THR A 170 -23.43 -9.89 14.97
N ALA A 171 -23.68 -11.16 15.28
CA ALA A 171 -24.23 -12.13 14.33
C ALA A 171 -25.61 -11.73 13.81
N ASP A 172 -26.51 -11.30 14.70
CA ASP A 172 -27.84 -10.84 14.32
C ASP A 172 -27.79 -9.60 13.44
N TYR A 173 -26.91 -8.66 13.76
CA TYR A 173 -26.66 -7.49 12.90
C TYR A 173 -26.19 -7.91 11.50
N LEU A 174 -25.13 -8.74 11.41
CA LEU A 174 -24.59 -9.21 10.13
C LEU A 174 -25.63 -10.02 9.32
N LYS A 175 -26.49 -10.77 9.98
CA LYS A 175 -27.59 -11.50 9.35
C LYS A 175 -28.65 -10.54 8.80
N SER A 176 -29.05 -9.54 9.58
CA SER A 176 -30.06 -8.55 9.18
C SER A 176 -29.62 -7.67 8.01
N THR A 177 -28.29 -7.54 7.82
CA THR A 177 -27.65 -6.71 6.77
C THR A 177 -26.97 -7.55 5.71
N SER A 178 -27.22 -8.85 5.64
CA SER A 178 -26.56 -9.79 4.73
C SER A 178 -26.80 -9.47 3.25
N ASP A 179 -27.94 -8.90 2.91
CA ASP A 179 -28.28 -8.52 1.54
C ASP A 179 -27.49 -7.29 1.07
N ASP A 180 -26.92 -6.53 2.00
CA ASP A 180 -26.11 -5.34 1.72
C ASP A 180 -24.74 -5.38 2.44
N TYR A 181 -24.05 -6.51 2.35
CA TYR A 181 -22.71 -6.69 2.95
C TYR A 181 -21.69 -5.64 2.47
N LYS A 182 -21.89 -5.07 1.28
CA LYS A 182 -21.04 -4.00 0.74
C LYS A 182 -21.20 -2.71 1.52
N HIS A 183 -22.42 -2.41 1.99
CA HIS A 183 -22.67 -1.28 2.87
C HIS A 183 -21.93 -1.44 4.19
N ASN A 184 -22.00 -2.62 4.80
CA ASN A 184 -21.28 -2.89 6.06
C ASN A 184 -19.77 -2.70 5.93
N SER A 185 -19.19 -3.21 4.84
CA SER A 185 -17.77 -2.99 4.54
C SER A 185 -17.46 -1.51 4.29
N GLY A 186 -18.36 -0.78 3.65
CA GLY A 186 -18.26 0.66 3.43
C GLY A 186 -18.33 1.45 4.75
N LEU A 187 -19.27 1.11 5.61
CA LEU A 187 -19.45 1.75 6.92
C LEU A 187 -18.22 1.53 7.82
N PHE A 188 -17.69 0.32 7.87
CA PHE A 188 -16.45 0.04 8.59
C PHE A 188 -15.31 0.93 8.10
N ARG A 189 -15.07 0.98 6.78
CA ARG A 189 -14.01 1.81 6.20
C ARG A 189 -14.21 3.30 6.42
N ASP A 190 -15.44 3.76 6.41
CA ASP A 190 -15.77 5.16 6.71
C ASP A 190 -15.36 5.52 8.14
N ILE A 191 -15.74 4.69 9.12
CA ILE A 191 -15.39 4.89 10.53
C ILE A 191 -13.87 4.84 10.72
N GLU A 192 -13.19 3.82 10.21
CA GLU A 192 -11.73 3.69 10.24
C GLU A 192 -11.06 4.95 9.69
N THR A 193 -11.47 5.35 8.50
CA THR A 193 -10.87 6.50 7.81
C THR A 193 -11.13 7.82 8.54
N ARG A 194 -12.34 8.06 9.04
CA ARG A 194 -12.65 9.28 9.82
C ARG A 194 -11.86 9.34 11.12
N ASN A 195 -11.69 8.21 11.79
CA ASN A 195 -10.88 8.16 13.00
C ASN A 195 -9.41 8.45 12.71
N LEU A 196 -8.86 7.90 11.63
CA LEU A 196 -7.50 8.21 11.18
C LEU A 196 -7.32 9.69 10.85
N ILE A 197 -8.31 10.32 10.18
CA ILE A 197 -8.31 11.75 9.89
C ILE A 197 -8.19 12.57 11.18
N GLU A 198 -9.03 12.26 12.17
CA GLU A 198 -9.02 13.00 13.43
C GLU A 198 -7.68 12.81 14.19
N ILE A 199 -7.11 11.61 14.17
CA ILE A 199 -5.79 11.37 14.73
C ILE A 199 -4.72 12.19 14.00
N MET A 200 -4.74 12.21 12.66
CA MET A 200 -3.78 12.99 11.87
C MET A 200 -3.90 14.50 12.15
N LYS A 201 -5.12 15.02 12.28
CA LYS A 201 -5.36 16.42 12.67
C LYS A 201 -4.74 16.75 14.02
N LEU A 202 -4.88 15.85 14.99
CA LEU A 202 -4.31 16.02 16.33
C LEU A 202 -2.77 15.89 16.33
N CYS A 203 -2.22 14.99 15.52
CA CYS A 203 -0.78 14.80 15.36
C CYS A 203 -0.10 15.94 14.59
N LYS A 204 -0.83 16.63 13.71
CA LYS A 204 -0.32 17.71 12.85
C LYS A 204 0.91 17.24 12.05
N SER A 205 1.95 18.06 11.98
CA SER A 205 3.20 17.77 11.26
C SER A 205 4.05 16.62 11.87
N ARG A 206 3.60 15.99 12.93
CA ARG A 206 4.28 14.85 13.56
C ARG A 206 3.87 13.51 12.96
N CYS A 207 2.65 13.43 12.37
CA CYS A 207 2.28 12.34 11.50
C CYS A 207 3.01 12.52 10.18
N ILE A 208 3.71 11.50 9.74
CA ILE A 208 4.50 11.51 8.50
C ILE A 208 3.87 10.68 7.40
N ASN A 209 3.07 9.70 7.77
CA ASN A 209 2.30 8.86 6.86
C ASN A 209 1.25 8.04 7.60
N HIS A 210 0.35 7.40 6.85
CA HIS A 210 -0.52 6.32 7.34
C HIS A 210 -0.68 5.24 6.27
N LEU A 211 -1.04 4.03 6.68
CA LEU A 211 -1.35 2.92 5.78
C LEU A 211 -2.41 2.05 6.43
N HIS A 212 -3.63 2.06 5.86
CA HIS A 212 -4.75 1.29 6.40
C HIS A 212 -4.88 1.48 7.92
N ASP A 213 -4.61 0.42 8.66
CA ASP A 213 -4.64 0.29 10.11
C ASP A 213 -3.32 0.68 10.82
N ALA A 214 -2.44 1.46 10.18
CA ALA A 214 -1.18 1.90 10.76
C ALA A 214 -0.92 3.39 10.55
N ILE A 215 -0.28 4.02 11.54
CA ILE A 215 0.16 5.42 11.50
C ILE A 215 1.67 5.48 11.65
N TYR A 216 2.31 6.30 10.84
CA TYR A 216 3.75 6.57 10.93
C TYR A 216 3.97 7.95 11.52
N VAL A 217 4.76 8.03 12.59
CA VAL A 217 5.07 9.28 13.28
C VAL A 217 6.57 9.46 13.46
N ASN A 218 7.03 10.71 13.47
CA ASN A 218 8.42 10.99 13.84
C ASN A 218 8.64 10.78 15.34
N GLY A 219 9.91 10.64 15.77
CA GLY A 219 10.25 10.32 17.15
C GLY A 219 9.65 11.29 18.19
N LYS A 220 9.54 12.58 17.84
CA LYS A 220 8.92 13.60 18.71
C LYS A 220 7.39 13.51 18.73
N GLY A 221 6.80 12.77 17.79
CA GLY A 221 5.35 12.64 17.62
C GLY A 221 4.73 11.47 18.38
N LEU A 222 5.52 10.52 18.87
CA LEU A 222 5.00 9.28 19.45
C LEU A 222 4.00 9.53 20.58
N LYS A 223 4.36 10.34 21.57
CA LYS A 223 3.46 10.66 22.69
C LYS A 223 2.20 11.36 22.21
N THR A 224 2.32 12.32 21.27
CA THR A 224 1.18 13.04 20.72
C THR A 224 0.22 12.08 19.97
N ALA A 225 0.77 11.10 19.23
CA ALA A 225 -0.04 10.11 18.52
C ALA A 225 -0.77 9.19 19.50
N GLN A 226 -0.11 8.73 20.54
CA GLN A 226 -0.76 7.93 21.60
C GLN A 226 -1.91 8.67 22.28
N ASP A 227 -1.72 9.96 22.61
CA ASP A 227 -2.77 10.79 23.19
C ASP A 227 -3.91 11.05 22.20
N ALA A 228 -3.60 11.25 20.92
CA ALA A 228 -4.59 11.40 19.86
C ALA A 228 -5.43 10.12 19.67
N ILE A 229 -4.76 8.95 19.65
CA ILE A 229 -5.43 7.64 19.55
C ILE A 229 -6.38 7.43 20.71
N ARG A 230 -5.93 7.70 21.95
CA ARG A 230 -6.80 7.59 23.13
C ARG A 230 -7.99 8.53 23.07
N LYS A 231 -7.79 9.74 22.55
CA LYS A 231 -8.87 10.73 22.40
C LYS A 231 -9.93 10.28 21.39
N VAL A 232 -9.53 9.66 20.29
CA VAL A 232 -10.41 9.28 19.19
C VAL A 232 -11.06 7.92 19.42
N TYR A 233 -10.29 6.91 19.74
CA TYR A 233 -10.76 5.55 19.94
C TYR A 233 -11.16 5.24 21.40
N GLY A 234 -10.58 5.93 22.36
CA GLY A 234 -10.66 5.59 23.79
C GLY A 234 -9.44 4.79 24.24
N ASN A 235 -9.50 4.35 25.52
CA ASN A 235 -8.37 3.66 26.14
C ASN A 235 -8.27 2.17 25.74
N ASP A 236 -9.34 1.60 25.20
CA ASP A 236 -9.48 0.16 24.98
C ASP A 236 -8.88 -0.29 23.67
N ILE A 237 -8.61 0.63 22.74
CA ILE A 237 -7.99 0.28 21.46
C ILE A 237 -6.58 -0.27 21.66
N ARG A 238 -6.32 -1.42 21.08
CA ARG A 238 -5.02 -2.08 21.16
C ARG A 238 -4.18 -1.73 19.94
N TYR A 239 -2.91 -1.41 20.16
CA TYR A 239 -1.94 -1.17 19.10
C TYR A 239 -0.55 -1.62 19.51
N GLU A 240 0.29 -1.87 18.54
CA GLU A 240 1.71 -2.15 18.70
C GLU A 240 2.54 -0.98 18.17
N ILE A 241 3.61 -0.65 18.87
CA ILE A 241 4.57 0.36 18.46
C ILE A 241 5.84 -0.34 18.00
N THR A 242 6.15 -0.21 16.72
CA THR A 242 7.39 -0.74 16.16
C THR A 242 8.30 0.43 15.80
N PRO A 243 9.49 0.54 16.40
CA PRO A 243 10.48 1.49 15.91
C PRO A 243 10.88 1.10 14.50
N MET A 244 10.78 2.04 13.58
CA MET A 244 11.37 1.89 12.26
C MET A 244 12.88 2.03 12.37
N GLN A 245 13.62 1.64 11.35
CA GLN A 245 15.07 1.68 11.36
C GLN A 245 15.59 3.11 11.62
N SER A 246 15.88 3.44 12.89
CA SER A 246 16.41 4.75 13.28
C SER A 246 17.92 4.88 13.06
N ILE A 247 18.61 3.75 12.89
CA ILE A 247 20.05 3.67 12.62
C ILE A 247 20.26 3.73 11.12
N GLU A 248 21.30 4.43 10.69
CA GLU A 248 21.76 4.39 9.31
C GLU A 248 22.15 2.95 8.94
N LEU A 249 21.75 2.52 7.75
CA LEU A 249 22.09 1.21 7.21
C LEU A 249 23.37 1.32 6.38
N SER A 250 24.27 0.39 6.56
CA SER A 250 25.39 0.22 5.63
C SER A 250 24.91 -0.37 4.28
N GLY A 251 25.70 -0.23 3.25
CA GLY A 251 25.40 -0.87 1.95
C GLY A 251 25.23 -2.38 2.08
N THR A 252 26.01 -3.03 2.96
CA THR A 252 25.89 -4.48 3.22
C THR A 252 24.56 -4.83 3.88
N ASP A 253 24.10 -4.02 4.85
CA ASP A 253 22.80 -4.25 5.49
C ASP A 253 21.66 -4.13 4.48
N ILE A 254 21.72 -3.11 3.61
CA ILE A 254 20.72 -2.90 2.54
C ILE A 254 20.72 -4.11 1.60
N HIS A 255 21.86 -4.59 1.15
CA HIS A 255 21.96 -5.77 0.30
C HIS A 255 21.39 -7.02 0.98
N ASN A 256 21.69 -7.24 2.25
CA ASN A 256 21.15 -8.37 3.01
C ASN A 256 19.63 -8.30 3.12
N ILE A 257 19.08 -7.12 3.39
CA ILE A 257 17.63 -6.92 3.45
C ILE A 257 16.98 -7.21 2.09
N LEU A 258 17.55 -6.66 1.00
CA LEU A 258 17.01 -6.85 -0.34
C LEU A 258 17.09 -8.31 -0.82
N ASN A 259 18.17 -9.02 -0.49
CA ASN A 259 18.34 -10.44 -0.79
C ASN A 259 17.35 -11.34 -0.02
N ALA A 260 16.91 -10.92 1.16
CA ALA A 260 15.93 -11.65 1.96
C ALA A 260 14.47 -11.46 1.49
N ILE A 261 14.20 -10.49 0.61
CA ILE A 261 12.85 -10.25 0.08
C ILE A 261 12.54 -11.32 -0.96
N ASP A 262 11.42 -12.01 -0.79
CA ASP A 262 10.85 -12.80 -1.87
C ASP A 262 10.17 -11.87 -2.88
N TRP A 263 10.88 -11.57 -3.95
CA TRP A 263 10.42 -10.72 -5.03
C TRP A 263 9.38 -11.38 -5.95
N ASN A 264 9.27 -12.72 -5.87
CA ASN A 264 8.35 -13.51 -6.69
C ASN A 264 6.95 -13.58 -6.08
N GLN A 265 6.80 -13.29 -4.79
CA GLN A 265 5.48 -13.19 -4.17
C GLN A 265 4.79 -11.90 -4.56
N SER A 266 3.69 -12.01 -5.31
CA SER A 266 2.77 -10.89 -5.45
C SER A 266 2.14 -10.61 -4.09
N ALA A 267 2.22 -9.38 -3.60
CA ALA A 267 1.53 -8.94 -2.37
C ALA A 267 -0.01 -9.05 -2.49
N ILE A 268 -0.52 -9.31 -3.67
CA ILE A 268 -1.95 -9.47 -3.98
C ILE A 268 -2.11 -10.86 -4.56
N THR A 269 -2.45 -11.82 -3.72
CA THR A 269 -2.96 -13.13 -4.12
C THR A 269 -4.41 -12.97 -4.63
N HIS A 270 -4.60 -12.32 -5.75
CA HIS A 270 -5.80 -12.56 -6.54
C HIS A 270 -5.56 -13.85 -7.29
N GLN A 271 -6.12 -14.95 -6.78
CA GLN A 271 -6.07 -16.29 -7.40
C GLN A 271 -6.65 -16.30 -8.82
N ASP A 272 -7.38 -15.25 -9.22
CA ASP A 272 -8.11 -15.16 -10.49
C ASP A 272 -7.61 -14.02 -11.38
N ASN A 273 -6.35 -13.63 -11.29
CA ASN A 273 -5.85 -12.66 -12.25
C ASN A 273 -5.51 -13.38 -13.57
N PRO A 274 -6.38 -13.28 -14.62
CA PRO A 274 -6.12 -13.89 -15.90
C PRO A 274 -4.86 -13.36 -16.60
N TYR A 275 -4.27 -12.29 -16.08
CA TYR A 275 -3.06 -11.65 -16.60
C TYR A 275 -1.76 -12.28 -16.06
N LYS A 276 -1.83 -13.27 -15.15
CA LYS A 276 -0.65 -14.00 -14.66
C LYS A 276 0.14 -14.73 -15.74
N SER A 277 -0.50 -15.00 -16.89
CA SER A 277 0.10 -15.76 -18.01
C SER A 277 0.60 -14.91 -19.17
N ILE A 278 0.40 -13.59 -19.17
CA ILE A 278 0.58 -12.75 -20.38
C ILE A 278 1.89 -11.98 -20.41
N ILE A 279 2.61 -11.86 -19.30
CA ILE A 279 4.00 -11.34 -19.35
C ILE A 279 4.90 -12.52 -19.71
N THR A 280 4.75 -12.97 -20.93
CA THR A 280 5.54 -14.04 -21.49
C THR A 280 6.90 -13.50 -21.95
N TYR A 281 7.82 -14.43 -22.23
CA TYR A 281 9.10 -14.25 -22.91
C TYR A 281 9.06 -13.25 -24.08
N GLU A 282 7.89 -13.11 -24.76
CA GLU A 282 7.65 -12.13 -25.83
C GLU A 282 7.84 -10.68 -25.41
N HIS A 283 7.56 -10.31 -24.18
CA HIS A 283 7.65 -8.91 -23.72
C HIS A 283 9.07 -8.47 -23.35
N SER A 284 9.91 -9.36 -22.84
CA SER A 284 11.34 -9.08 -22.73
C SER A 284 11.97 -8.95 -24.12
N CYS A 285 11.52 -9.74 -25.09
CA CYS A 285 11.90 -9.61 -26.49
C CYS A 285 11.46 -8.28 -27.12
N ILE A 286 10.31 -7.71 -26.71
CA ILE A 286 9.89 -6.38 -27.15
C ILE A 286 10.85 -5.32 -26.61
N ALA A 287 11.21 -5.38 -25.33
CA ALA A 287 12.14 -4.42 -24.75
C ALA A 287 13.53 -4.47 -25.44
N GLU A 288 14.06 -5.65 -25.72
CA GLU A 288 15.31 -5.80 -26.46
C GLU A 288 15.21 -5.40 -27.92
N ARG A 289 14.14 -5.83 -28.59
CA ARG A 289 13.93 -5.57 -30.02
C ARG A 289 13.74 -4.07 -30.31
N PHE A 290 13.10 -3.35 -29.41
CA PHE A 290 12.73 -1.94 -29.63
C PHE A 290 13.51 -0.97 -28.74
N ARG A 291 14.58 -1.42 -28.05
CA ARG A 291 15.40 -0.56 -27.17
C ARG A 291 15.87 0.73 -27.84
N ASP A 292 16.19 0.67 -29.13
CA ASP A 292 16.73 1.81 -29.86
C ASP A 292 15.66 2.81 -30.32
N CYS A 293 14.37 2.47 -30.21
CA CYS A 293 13.26 3.34 -30.56
C CYS A 293 12.30 3.63 -29.39
N CYS A 294 12.48 2.96 -28.26
CA CYS A 294 11.72 3.22 -27.05
C CYS A 294 12.32 4.40 -26.29
N TYR A 295 11.47 5.28 -25.83
CA TYR A 295 11.84 6.44 -25.03
C TYR A 295 11.16 6.40 -23.68
N LEU A 296 11.94 6.54 -22.61
CA LEU A 296 11.42 6.65 -21.27
C LEU A 296 11.06 8.11 -20.96
N ASN A 297 9.84 8.34 -20.55
CA ASN A 297 9.35 9.66 -20.18
C ASN A 297 8.64 9.58 -18.81
N ARG A 298 8.22 10.71 -18.28
CA ARG A 298 7.44 10.84 -17.05
C ARG A 298 6.03 11.29 -17.36
N ASN A 299 5.07 10.63 -16.75
CA ASN A 299 3.70 11.13 -16.74
C ASN A 299 3.64 12.41 -15.87
N LYS A 300 3.08 13.50 -16.42
CA LYS A 300 2.99 14.79 -15.72
C LYS A 300 2.08 14.72 -14.47
N ASP A 301 1.09 13.86 -14.50
CA ASP A 301 0.07 13.80 -13.45
C ASP A 301 0.51 12.93 -12.26
N ASN A 302 1.14 11.78 -12.53
CA ASN A 302 1.55 10.84 -11.48
C ASN A 302 3.07 10.62 -11.40
N LEU A 303 3.83 11.29 -12.27
CA LEU A 303 5.29 11.23 -12.36
C LEU A 303 5.90 9.84 -12.57
N MET A 304 5.07 8.81 -12.80
CA MET A 304 5.56 7.47 -13.11
C MET A 304 6.25 7.45 -14.49
N PRO A 305 7.33 6.68 -14.63
CA PRO A 305 7.92 6.49 -15.94
C PRO A 305 6.95 5.75 -16.86
N PHE A 306 6.97 6.11 -18.11
CA PHE A 306 6.28 5.36 -19.15
C PHE A 306 7.12 5.31 -20.40
N VAL A 307 7.02 4.22 -21.13
CA VAL A 307 7.69 4.01 -22.41
C VAL A 307 6.74 4.38 -23.55
N TYR A 308 7.24 5.10 -24.50
CA TYR A 308 6.55 5.39 -25.75
C TYR A 308 7.49 5.24 -26.93
N ILE A 309 6.93 4.97 -28.10
CA ILE A 309 7.64 4.96 -29.38
C ILE A 309 7.08 6.10 -30.23
N PRO A 310 7.92 7.06 -30.66
CA PRO A 310 7.47 8.13 -31.55
C PRO A 310 6.96 7.58 -32.88
N GLU A 311 5.81 8.07 -33.35
CA GLU A 311 5.17 7.63 -34.61
C GLU A 311 6.11 7.65 -35.83
N ARG A 312 7.00 8.66 -35.90
CA ARG A 312 8.01 8.78 -36.97
C ARG A 312 8.95 7.57 -37.09
N LEU A 313 8.99 6.72 -36.05
CA LEU A 313 9.84 5.52 -36.00
C LEU A 313 9.09 4.24 -36.36
N TYR A 314 7.76 4.27 -36.44
CA TYR A 314 6.94 3.08 -36.69
C TYR A 314 7.33 2.33 -37.95
N TYR A 315 7.41 3.06 -39.08
CA TYR A 315 7.79 2.47 -40.35
C TYR A 315 9.21 1.89 -40.31
N ARG A 316 10.17 2.64 -39.76
CA ARG A 316 11.58 2.22 -39.72
C ARG A 316 11.83 0.96 -38.92
N PHE A 317 11.06 0.75 -37.86
CA PHE A 317 11.24 -0.39 -36.92
C PHE A 317 10.15 -1.45 -37.10
N GLY A 318 9.25 -1.32 -38.06
CA GLY A 318 8.15 -2.27 -38.29
C GLY A 318 7.19 -2.33 -37.12
N ILE A 319 6.88 -1.18 -36.51
CA ILE A 319 5.95 -1.07 -35.39
C ILE A 319 4.54 -1.09 -35.95
N THR A 320 3.76 -2.05 -35.51
CA THR A 320 2.33 -2.20 -35.87
C THR A 320 1.43 -1.70 -34.74
N ASP A 321 0.17 -1.41 -35.07
CA ASP A 321 -0.83 -1.02 -34.09
C ASP A 321 -0.94 -2.04 -32.94
N LYS A 322 -0.87 -3.34 -33.26
CA LYS A 322 -0.86 -4.40 -32.24
C LYS A 322 0.30 -4.26 -31.26
N ILE A 323 1.49 -3.88 -31.72
CA ILE A 323 2.67 -3.65 -30.86
C ILE A 323 2.43 -2.44 -29.97
N ILE A 324 1.84 -1.37 -30.52
CA ILE A 324 1.50 -0.17 -29.75
C ILE A 324 0.46 -0.48 -28.68
N ASP A 325 -0.59 -1.23 -29.02
CA ASP A 325 -1.60 -1.67 -28.06
C ASP A 325 -1.00 -2.50 -26.92
N ASP A 326 -0.05 -3.38 -27.26
CA ASP A 326 0.65 -4.19 -26.26
C ASP A 326 1.55 -3.31 -25.34
N ILE A 327 2.32 -2.39 -25.89
CA ILE A 327 3.17 -1.48 -25.13
C ILE A 327 2.33 -0.55 -24.21
N ASN A 328 1.14 -0.18 -24.63
CA ASN A 328 0.24 0.66 -23.84
C ASN A 328 -0.43 -0.08 -22.67
N LYS A 329 -0.35 -1.42 -22.60
CA LYS A 329 -0.79 -2.16 -21.43
C LYS A 329 0.11 -1.83 -20.23
N PRO A 330 -0.43 -1.46 -19.06
CA PRO A 330 0.37 -1.00 -17.92
C PRO A 330 1.45 -2.00 -17.50
N GLU A 331 1.16 -3.29 -17.52
CA GLU A 331 2.08 -4.35 -17.12
C GLU A 331 3.27 -4.46 -18.09
N VAL A 332 2.99 -4.38 -19.38
CA VAL A 332 4.02 -4.42 -20.44
C VAL A 332 4.87 -3.17 -20.39
N ASN A 333 4.23 -2.02 -20.26
CA ASN A 333 4.93 -0.73 -20.16
C ASN A 333 5.87 -0.70 -18.95
N ASN A 334 5.42 -1.16 -17.79
CA ASN A 334 6.24 -1.26 -16.57
C ASN A 334 7.43 -2.21 -16.76
N ALA A 335 7.24 -3.34 -17.43
CA ALA A 335 8.32 -4.29 -17.70
C ALA A 335 9.40 -3.67 -18.61
N ILE A 336 8.99 -2.98 -19.66
CA ILE A 336 9.92 -2.25 -20.56
C ILE A 336 10.62 -1.11 -19.82
N CYS A 337 9.90 -0.33 -19.01
CA CYS A 337 10.48 0.70 -18.16
C CYS A 337 11.57 0.12 -17.25
N THR A 338 11.28 -0.98 -16.58
CA THR A 338 12.22 -1.67 -15.69
C THR A 338 13.47 -2.09 -16.44
N TYR A 339 13.32 -2.72 -17.60
CA TYR A 339 14.44 -3.11 -18.45
C TYR A 339 15.31 -1.90 -18.82
N MET A 340 14.71 -0.81 -19.26
CA MET A 340 15.42 0.42 -19.61
C MET A 340 16.15 1.04 -18.41
N ILE A 341 15.51 1.07 -17.24
CA ILE A 341 16.08 1.59 -16.00
C ILE A 341 17.28 0.76 -15.56
N CYS A 342 17.14 -0.55 -15.49
CA CYS A 342 18.19 -1.45 -15.02
C CYS A 342 19.41 -1.49 -15.96
N ASN A 343 19.20 -1.26 -17.26
CA ASN A 343 20.27 -1.27 -18.26
C ASN A 343 20.80 0.13 -18.63
N ASN A 344 20.37 1.19 -17.90
CA ASN A 344 20.72 2.59 -18.17
C ASN A 344 20.44 3.03 -19.62
N LEU A 345 19.35 2.53 -20.21
CA LEU A 345 18.97 2.83 -21.60
C LEU A 345 18.12 4.12 -21.71
N TYR A 346 18.22 5.01 -20.77
CA TYR A 346 17.50 6.27 -20.78
C TYR A 346 18.47 7.44 -20.51
N GLU A 347 18.34 8.49 -21.25
CA GLU A 347 18.87 9.78 -20.83
C GLU A 347 17.75 10.51 -20.06
N PRO A 348 17.97 10.89 -18.81
CA PRO A 348 17.01 11.73 -18.11
C PRO A 348 16.97 13.08 -18.82
N LYS A 349 16.00 13.29 -19.71
CA LYS A 349 15.69 14.64 -20.19
C LYS A 349 15.06 15.40 -19.03
N CYS A 350 15.90 15.83 -18.09
CA CYS A 350 15.56 16.88 -17.15
C CYS A 350 15.40 18.18 -17.97
N LYS A 351 14.16 18.52 -18.27
CA LYS A 351 13.78 19.87 -18.64
C LYS A 351 13.00 20.50 -17.49
#